data_3c04d5b87f3ada5b1edd1d528399f4b4
#
_entry.id   3c04d5b87f3ada5b1edd1d528399f4b4
#
_cell.length_a   1.000
_cell.length_b   1.000
_cell.length_c   1.000
_cell.angle_alpha   90.00
_cell.angle_beta   90.00
_cell.angle_gamma   90.00
#
_symmetry.space_group_name_H-M   'P 1'
#
loop_
_entity.id
_entity.type
_entity.pdbx_description
1 polymer ?
#
loop_
_entity_poly.entity_id
_entity_poly.type
_entity_poly.pdbx_seq_one_letter_code
_entity_poly.pdbx_strand_id
1 'polypeptide(L)'
;MPELPEVETVRRGLQPFMEGATIRHVAQRRPDLRFPFPPDFVQQLEGHRIAEIARRSKYLLFHLDGGPVLIAHLGMSGSFRIEMGEDEATPGVFHHERGKLAAHDHVVFDLVSAHGEAGRVVFNDPRRFGFMLFGDPTRLHEHPLLAGLGIEPTGNALDGTALNALFAGRRAPLKAALLDQRAIAGLGNIYVSEALWRAGLSPRRSAGSIASTVKPFTARTTRLATAIRDVIGDAIAAGGSSLRDYVHADGSLGYFQHSFSVYDRECEPCRRPDCGGTVSRIVQSGRSTFFCSACQH
;
A
#
# COMPACT_ATOMS: atom_id res chain seq x y z
N MET A 1 7.91 -4.37 0.06
CA MET A 1 6.47 -4.75 0.12
C MET A 1 5.67 -3.50 -0.11
N PRO A 2 4.80 -3.46 -1.10
CA PRO A 2 3.90 -2.34 -1.31
C PRO A 2 3.13 -2.00 -0.04
N GLU A 3 3.17 -0.73 0.37
CA GLU A 3 2.39 -0.15 1.45
C GLU A 3 1.19 0.62 0.86
N LEU A 4 0.46 1.36 1.64
CA LEU A 4 -0.74 2.06 1.16
C LEU A 4 -0.49 2.96 -0.06
N PRO A 5 0.57 3.82 -0.12
CA PRO A 5 0.79 4.68 -1.27
C PRO A 5 1.02 3.93 -2.57
N GLU A 6 1.78 2.82 -2.54
CA GLU A 6 2.03 1.99 -3.72
C GLU A 6 0.73 1.34 -4.22
N VAL A 7 -0.11 0.83 -3.31
CA VAL A 7 -1.39 0.22 -3.67
C VAL A 7 -2.36 1.26 -4.23
N GLU A 8 -2.38 2.48 -3.66
CA GLU A 8 -3.19 3.59 -4.20
C GLU A 8 -2.73 4.02 -5.58
N THR A 9 -1.42 4.03 -5.82
CA THR A 9 -0.88 4.34 -7.16
C THR A 9 -1.25 3.28 -8.18
N VAL A 10 -1.18 1.99 -7.82
CA VAL A 10 -1.66 0.90 -8.69
C VAL A 10 -3.14 1.06 -8.98
N ARG A 11 -3.97 1.33 -7.96
CA ARG A 11 -5.40 1.58 -8.14
C ARG A 11 -5.65 2.67 -9.17
N ARG A 12 -4.98 3.82 -9.01
CA ARG A 12 -5.12 4.97 -9.93
C ARG A 12 -4.65 4.64 -11.35
N GLY A 13 -3.58 3.86 -11.48
CA GLY A 13 -3.06 3.44 -12.77
C GLY A 13 -3.97 2.44 -13.50
N LEU A 14 -4.66 1.57 -12.76
CA LEU A 14 -5.61 0.60 -13.33
C LEU A 14 -6.96 1.24 -13.67
N GLN A 15 -7.38 2.25 -12.92
CA GLN A 15 -8.70 2.87 -13.00
C GLN A 15 -9.09 3.26 -14.42
N PRO A 16 -8.28 3.99 -15.21
CA PRO A 16 -8.67 4.42 -16.56
C PRO A 16 -8.92 3.26 -17.54
N PHE A 17 -8.30 2.09 -17.30
CA PHE A 17 -8.36 0.94 -18.21
C PHE A 17 -9.38 -0.11 -17.80
N MET A 18 -9.62 -0.26 -16.49
CA MET A 18 -10.44 -1.33 -15.97
C MET A 18 -11.82 -0.88 -15.51
N GLU A 19 -12.00 0.34 -14.99
CA GLU A 19 -13.33 0.82 -14.61
C GLU A 19 -14.22 1.00 -15.84
N GLY A 20 -15.42 0.43 -15.78
CA GLY A 20 -16.36 0.39 -16.90
C GLY A 20 -16.04 -0.70 -17.94
N ALA A 21 -14.87 -1.35 -17.88
CA ALA A 21 -14.52 -2.42 -18.81
C ALA A 21 -15.23 -3.74 -18.45
N THR A 22 -15.52 -4.55 -19.48
CA THR A 22 -16.05 -5.91 -19.33
C THR A 22 -14.91 -6.92 -19.42
N ILE A 23 -14.85 -7.84 -18.47
CA ILE A 23 -13.90 -8.97 -18.46
C ILE A 23 -14.39 -10.01 -19.48
N ARG A 24 -13.68 -10.17 -20.58
CA ARG A 24 -14.02 -11.12 -21.65
C ARG A 24 -13.49 -12.50 -21.41
N HIS A 25 -12.24 -12.57 -20.92
CA HIS A 25 -11.59 -13.85 -20.64
C HIS A 25 -10.58 -13.66 -19.49
N VAL A 26 -10.41 -14.71 -18.67
CA VAL A 26 -9.44 -14.75 -17.58
C VAL A 26 -8.56 -15.98 -17.71
N ALA A 27 -7.27 -15.81 -17.99
CA ALA A 27 -6.31 -16.90 -17.96
C ALA A 27 -5.69 -17.00 -16.55
N GLN A 28 -6.17 -17.95 -15.77
CA GLN A 28 -5.56 -18.35 -14.51
C GLN A 28 -4.48 -19.41 -14.79
N ARG A 29 -3.21 -19.04 -14.70
CA ARG A 29 -2.08 -19.91 -15.09
C ARG A 29 -1.60 -20.84 -13.97
N ARG A 30 -2.14 -20.71 -12.75
CA ARG A 30 -1.77 -21.49 -11.57
C ARG A 30 -2.98 -21.75 -10.67
N PRO A 31 -2.97 -22.85 -9.88
CA PRO A 31 -4.05 -23.11 -8.93
C PRO A 31 -3.95 -22.23 -7.66
N ASP A 32 -2.76 -21.69 -7.36
CA ASP A 32 -2.47 -20.95 -6.13
C ASP A 32 -1.47 -19.80 -6.32
N LEU A 33 -1.50 -18.87 -5.39
CA LEU A 33 -0.44 -17.92 -5.04
C LEU A 33 -0.10 -18.14 -3.56
N ARG A 34 -0.21 -17.08 -2.70
CA ARG A 34 -0.10 -17.24 -1.25
C ARG A 34 -1.21 -18.14 -0.69
N PHE A 35 -2.38 -18.09 -1.29
CA PHE A 35 -3.53 -18.94 -1.02
C PHE A 35 -4.00 -19.56 -2.34
N PRO A 36 -4.71 -20.70 -2.31
CA PRO A 36 -5.45 -21.19 -3.47
C PRO A 36 -6.39 -20.11 -3.99
N PHE A 37 -6.56 -20.04 -5.30
CA PHE A 37 -7.63 -19.22 -5.87
C PHE A 37 -8.99 -19.77 -5.45
N PRO A 38 -10.03 -18.93 -5.28
CA PRO A 38 -11.38 -19.39 -4.97
C PRO A 38 -11.88 -20.41 -6.01
N PRO A 39 -12.77 -21.33 -5.61
CA PRO A 39 -13.50 -22.16 -6.59
C PRO A 39 -14.19 -21.27 -7.63
N ASP A 40 -14.24 -21.75 -8.88
CA ASP A 40 -14.89 -21.04 -9.99
C ASP A 40 -14.36 -19.60 -10.21
N PHE A 41 -13.07 -19.37 -9.89
CA PHE A 41 -12.44 -18.06 -9.97
C PHE A 41 -12.63 -17.39 -11.33
N VAL A 42 -12.41 -18.13 -12.41
CA VAL A 42 -12.55 -17.64 -13.79
C VAL A 42 -14.02 -17.34 -14.09
N GLN A 43 -14.91 -18.28 -13.79
CA GLN A 43 -16.35 -18.18 -14.07
C GLN A 43 -17.02 -17.01 -13.33
N GLN A 44 -16.54 -16.71 -12.12
CA GLN A 44 -17.05 -15.58 -11.32
C GLN A 44 -16.55 -14.22 -11.80
N LEU A 45 -15.59 -14.18 -12.73
CA LEU A 45 -15.04 -12.95 -13.27
C LEU A 45 -15.51 -12.68 -14.71
N GLU A 46 -15.54 -13.71 -15.55
CA GLU A 46 -15.87 -13.57 -16.97
C GLU A 46 -17.31 -13.08 -17.18
N GLY A 47 -17.48 -12.18 -18.13
CA GLY A 47 -18.76 -11.57 -18.48
C GLY A 47 -19.16 -10.37 -17.58
N HIS A 48 -18.54 -10.20 -16.42
CA HIS A 48 -18.86 -9.08 -15.55
C HIS A 48 -18.16 -7.79 -15.99
N ARG A 49 -18.84 -6.66 -15.77
CA ARG A 49 -18.27 -5.32 -15.88
C ARG A 49 -17.66 -4.92 -14.54
N ILE A 50 -16.49 -4.30 -14.57
CA ILE A 50 -15.85 -3.71 -13.39
C ILE A 50 -16.50 -2.34 -13.15
N ALA A 51 -17.33 -2.22 -12.13
CA ALA A 51 -18.03 -0.98 -11.83
C ALA A 51 -17.09 0.08 -11.21
N GLU A 52 -16.21 -0.36 -10.29
CA GLU A 52 -15.32 0.50 -9.52
C GLU A 52 -14.08 -0.26 -9.07
N ILE A 53 -12.95 0.42 -8.98
CA ILE A 53 -11.75 -0.05 -8.31
C ILE A 53 -11.51 0.79 -7.06
N ALA A 54 -11.86 0.26 -5.90
CA ALA A 54 -11.63 0.87 -4.61
C ALA A 54 -10.34 0.35 -3.94
N ARG A 55 -9.94 0.96 -2.85
CA ARG A 55 -8.83 0.49 -2.00
C ARG A 55 -9.25 0.54 -0.53
N ARG A 56 -8.87 -0.50 0.21
CA ARG A 56 -8.92 -0.50 1.67
C ARG A 56 -7.56 -0.98 2.21
N SER A 57 -6.86 -0.16 3.00
CA SER A 57 -5.52 -0.49 3.48
C SER A 57 -4.55 -0.77 2.32
N LYS A 58 -4.05 -1.99 2.22
CA LYS A 58 -3.15 -2.49 1.16
C LYS A 58 -3.87 -3.45 0.20
N TYR A 59 -5.20 -3.43 0.18
CA TYR A 59 -6.04 -4.27 -0.69
C TYR A 59 -6.65 -3.43 -1.80
N LEU A 60 -6.61 -3.95 -3.02
CA LEU A 60 -7.40 -3.48 -4.16
C LEU A 60 -8.75 -4.21 -4.13
N LEU A 61 -9.82 -3.50 -4.37
CA LEU A 61 -11.19 -4.01 -4.35
C LEU A 61 -11.82 -3.71 -5.71
N PHE A 62 -12.00 -4.75 -6.53
CA PHE A 62 -12.65 -4.63 -7.83
C PHE A 62 -14.12 -5.01 -7.66
N HIS A 63 -14.99 -4.02 -7.69
CA HIS A 63 -16.44 -4.22 -7.60
C HIS A 63 -16.99 -4.62 -8.97
N LEU A 64 -17.60 -5.80 -9.06
CA LEU A 64 -18.17 -6.32 -10.29
C LEU A 64 -19.68 -6.09 -10.32
N ASP A 65 -20.21 -5.63 -11.44
CA ASP A 65 -21.65 -5.45 -11.62
C ASP A 65 -22.38 -6.79 -11.51
N GLY A 66 -23.28 -6.92 -10.52
CA GLY A 66 -24.03 -8.12 -10.27
C GLY A 66 -23.20 -9.33 -9.80
N GLY A 67 -21.92 -9.13 -9.50
CA GLY A 67 -20.98 -10.16 -9.08
C GLY A 67 -20.35 -9.91 -7.70
N PRO A 68 -19.36 -10.72 -7.31
CA PRO A 68 -18.61 -10.54 -6.09
C PRO A 68 -17.68 -9.33 -6.18
N VAL A 69 -17.06 -8.97 -5.05
CA VAL A 69 -15.89 -8.07 -5.04
C VAL A 69 -14.62 -8.90 -5.11
N LEU A 70 -13.78 -8.69 -6.13
CA LEU A 70 -12.45 -9.28 -6.17
C LEU A 70 -11.52 -8.48 -5.26
N ILE A 71 -11.01 -9.12 -4.22
CA ILE A 71 -10.04 -8.57 -3.26
C ILE A 71 -8.66 -9.03 -3.68
N ALA A 72 -7.80 -8.11 -4.12
CA ALA A 72 -6.42 -8.42 -4.51
C ALA A 72 -5.42 -7.78 -3.56
N HIS A 73 -4.32 -8.48 -3.29
CA HIS A 73 -3.19 -8.02 -2.49
C HIS A 73 -1.88 -8.27 -3.24
N LEU A 74 -1.04 -7.27 -3.33
CA LEU A 74 0.21 -7.33 -4.11
C LEU A 74 1.32 -8.18 -3.46
N GLY A 75 1.16 -8.57 -2.19
CA GLY A 75 2.21 -9.29 -1.47
C GLY A 75 3.48 -8.46 -1.31
N MET A 76 4.60 -8.97 -1.78
CA MET A 76 5.90 -8.28 -1.72
C MET A 76 6.41 -7.83 -3.09
N SER A 77 6.02 -8.51 -4.15
CA SER A 77 6.54 -8.30 -5.52
C SER A 77 5.43 -8.30 -6.58
N GLY A 78 4.17 -8.46 -6.17
CA GLY A 78 3.04 -8.42 -7.07
C GLY A 78 2.86 -7.05 -7.72
N SER A 79 2.54 -7.06 -9.00
CA SER A 79 2.33 -5.86 -9.80
C SER A 79 1.35 -6.16 -10.92
N PHE A 80 0.70 -5.12 -11.41
CA PHE A 80 -0.11 -5.18 -12.61
C PHE A 80 0.62 -4.54 -13.78
N ARG A 81 0.40 -5.06 -14.99
CA ARG A 81 0.86 -4.52 -16.26
C ARG A 81 -0.34 -4.40 -17.20
N ILE A 82 -0.41 -3.30 -17.93
CA ILE A 82 -1.45 -3.02 -18.93
C ILE A 82 -0.82 -3.20 -20.30
N GLU A 83 -1.47 -3.98 -21.17
CA GLU A 83 -1.06 -4.24 -22.54
C GLU A 83 -2.21 -3.82 -23.48
N MET A 84 -1.95 -2.87 -24.39
CA MET A 84 -2.92 -2.32 -25.33
C MET A 84 -2.43 -2.54 -26.76
N GLY A 85 -3.16 -3.35 -27.57
CA GLY A 85 -2.86 -3.60 -28.99
C GLY A 85 -1.53 -4.33 -29.23
N GLU A 86 -1.03 -4.23 -30.48
CA GLU A 86 0.29 -4.74 -30.87
C GLU A 86 1.43 -3.82 -30.45
N ASP A 87 1.14 -2.57 -30.12
CA ASP A 87 2.07 -1.62 -29.58
C ASP A 87 2.12 -1.77 -28.06
N GLU A 88 3.22 -2.30 -27.54
CA GLU A 88 3.60 -2.13 -26.13
C GLU A 88 3.86 -0.65 -25.86
N ALA A 89 2.80 0.15 -25.85
CA ALA A 89 2.89 1.49 -25.36
C ALA A 89 2.92 1.44 -23.83
N THR A 90 4.11 1.22 -23.30
CA THR A 90 4.40 1.57 -21.91
C THR A 90 4.48 3.10 -21.87
N PRO A 91 3.45 3.83 -21.37
CA PRO A 91 3.58 5.27 -21.21
C PRO A 91 4.66 5.55 -20.17
N GLY A 92 5.78 6.12 -20.61
CA GLY A 92 6.90 6.47 -19.74
C GLY A 92 8.11 5.58 -19.96
N VAL A 93 8.81 5.79 -21.09
CA VAL A 93 10.13 5.19 -21.35
C VAL A 93 11.13 5.79 -20.37
N PHE A 94 11.40 5.09 -19.28
CA PHE A 94 12.66 5.24 -18.56
C PHE A 94 13.38 3.90 -18.56
N HIS A 95 14.57 3.91 -19.15
CA HIS A 95 15.46 2.79 -19.35
C HIS A 95 15.78 2.03 -18.05
N HIS A 96 15.05 0.98 -17.77
CA HIS A 96 15.57 -0.25 -17.20
C HIS A 96 14.66 -1.38 -17.65
N GLU A 97 15.04 -2.03 -18.73
CA GLU A 97 14.58 -3.36 -19.12
C GLU A 97 14.89 -4.38 -18.01
N ARG A 98 14.08 -4.40 -16.98
CA ARG A 98 13.85 -5.64 -16.26
C ARG A 98 12.53 -6.19 -16.82
N GLY A 99 12.64 -6.87 -17.96
CA GLY A 99 11.55 -7.66 -18.49
C GLY A 99 10.97 -8.51 -17.36
N LYS A 100 9.73 -8.21 -16.94
CA LYS A 100 9.02 -9.09 -16.02
C LYS A 100 8.86 -10.39 -16.77
N LEU A 101 9.54 -11.44 -16.31
CA LEU A 101 9.50 -12.73 -16.98
C LEU A 101 8.05 -13.20 -17.05
N ALA A 102 7.56 -13.52 -18.24
CA ALA A 102 6.21 -14.04 -18.48
C ALA A 102 5.91 -15.31 -17.66
N ALA A 103 6.93 -16.02 -17.20
CA ALA A 103 6.83 -17.14 -16.27
C ALA A 103 6.19 -16.76 -14.91
N HIS A 104 6.17 -15.48 -14.56
CA HIS A 104 5.57 -14.97 -13.32
C HIS A 104 4.22 -14.28 -13.54
N ASP A 105 3.68 -14.33 -14.75
CA ASP A 105 2.34 -13.87 -15.09
C ASP A 105 1.33 -14.95 -14.63
N HIS A 106 0.62 -14.68 -13.55
CA HIS A 106 -0.22 -15.69 -12.92
C HIS A 106 -1.69 -15.55 -13.28
N VAL A 107 -2.17 -14.33 -13.48
CA VAL A 107 -3.53 -14.04 -13.92
C VAL A 107 -3.48 -13.01 -15.03
N VAL A 108 -4.20 -13.28 -16.13
CA VAL A 108 -4.35 -12.35 -17.24
C VAL A 108 -5.83 -12.08 -17.42
N PHE A 109 -6.21 -10.79 -17.46
CA PHE A 109 -7.56 -10.32 -17.72
C PHE A 109 -7.60 -9.74 -19.14
N ASP A 110 -8.29 -10.38 -20.07
CA ASP A 110 -8.62 -9.80 -21.36
C ASP A 110 -9.89 -8.95 -21.20
N LEU A 111 -9.80 -7.68 -21.49
CA LEU A 111 -10.82 -6.67 -21.22
C LEU A 111 -11.32 -6.02 -22.51
N VAL A 112 -12.56 -5.56 -22.46
CA VAL A 112 -13.08 -4.63 -23.46
C VAL A 112 -13.56 -3.38 -22.72
N SER A 113 -12.97 -2.21 -23.05
CA SER A 113 -13.32 -0.95 -22.42
C SER A 113 -14.77 -0.55 -22.72
N ALA A 114 -15.30 0.45 -21.99
CA ALA A 114 -16.62 1.01 -22.27
C ALA A 114 -16.75 1.60 -23.69
N HIS A 115 -15.62 1.89 -24.34
CA HIS A 115 -15.55 2.42 -25.71
C HIS A 115 -15.33 1.33 -26.77
N GLY A 116 -15.29 0.06 -26.36
CA GLY A 116 -15.10 -1.09 -27.27
C GLY A 116 -13.63 -1.43 -27.56
N GLU A 117 -12.69 -0.78 -26.93
CA GLU A 117 -11.25 -1.05 -27.11
C GLU A 117 -10.85 -2.31 -26.34
N ALA A 118 -10.16 -3.22 -27.02
CA ALA A 118 -9.61 -4.43 -26.41
C ALA A 118 -8.28 -4.11 -25.74
N GLY A 119 -8.07 -4.68 -24.57
CA GLY A 119 -6.81 -4.57 -23.83
C GLY A 119 -6.63 -5.73 -22.86
N ARG A 120 -5.47 -5.81 -22.27
CA ARG A 120 -5.11 -6.87 -21.34
C ARG A 120 -4.48 -6.28 -20.07
N VAL A 121 -4.85 -6.84 -18.94
CA VAL A 121 -4.20 -6.53 -17.65
C VAL A 121 -3.63 -7.81 -17.07
N VAL A 122 -2.33 -7.80 -16.76
CA VAL A 122 -1.57 -8.96 -16.31
C VAL A 122 -1.14 -8.77 -14.87
N PHE A 123 -1.45 -9.72 -14.01
CA PHE A 123 -0.90 -9.80 -12.66
C PHE A 123 0.36 -10.67 -12.65
N ASN A 124 1.49 -10.04 -12.35
CA ASN A 124 2.81 -10.67 -12.27
C ASN A 124 3.31 -10.66 -10.82
N ASP A 125 3.75 -11.80 -10.28
CA ASP A 125 4.29 -11.88 -8.91
C ASP A 125 5.37 -12.96 -8.78
N PRO A 126 6.66 -12.62 -8.95
CA PRO A 126 7.77 -13.57 -8.88
C PRO A 126 7.84 -14.34 -7.55
N ARG A 127 7.43 -13.73 -6.44
CA ARG A 127 7.52 -14.34 -5.10
C ARG A 127 6.26 -15.07 -4.67
N ARG A 128 5.15 -14.88 -5.37
CA ARG A 128 3.85 -15.51 -5.09
C ARG A 128 3.32 -15.25 -3.67
N PHE A 129 3.57 -14.06 -3.14
CA PHE A 129 3.05 -13.61 -1.85
C PHE A 129 1.79 -12.76 -1.97
N GLY A 130 1.42 -12.41 -3.22
CA GLY A 130 0.13 -11.84 -3.54
C GLY A 130 -0.98 -12.86 -3.45
N PHE A 131 -2.21 -12.42 -3.55
CA PHE A 131 -3.39 -13.28 -3.61
C PHE A 131 -4.60 -12.52 -4.14
N MET A 132 -5.58 -13.30 -4.60
CA MET A 132 -6.88 -12.81 -5.04
C MET A 132 -7.97 -13.70 -4.43
N LEU A 133 -8.96 -13.09 -3.76
CA LEU A 133 -10.08 -13.76 -3.12
C LEU A 133 -11.37 -13.00 -3.44
N PHE A 134 -12.52 -13.62 -3.21
CA PHE A 134 -13.81 -12.96 -3.37
C PHE A 134 -14.40 -12.54 -2.02
N GLY A 135 -15.10 -11.40 -2.04
CA GLY A 135 -15.92 -10.90 -0.95
C GLY A 135 -17.36 -10.68 -1.40
N ASP A 136 -18.30 -10.88 -0.50
CA ASP A 136 -19.70 -10.54 -0.71
C ASP A 136 -19.85 -9.00 -0.72
N PRO A 137 -20.35 -8.37 -1.80
CA PRO A 137 -20.51 -6.92 -1.88
C PRO A 137 -21.40 -6.34 -0.77
N THR A 138 -22.40 -7.10 -0.29
CA THR A 138 -23.33 -6.65 0.77
C THR A 138 -22.72 -6.75 2.17
N ARG A 139 -21.71 -7.60 2.36
CA ARG A 139 -21.06 -7.90 3.64
C ARG A 139 -19.55 -7.76 3.59
N LEU A 140 -19.04 -6.93 2.68
CA LEU A 140 -17.59 -6.77 2.46
C LEU A 140 -16.88 -6.33 3.74
N HIS A 141 -17.50 -5.51 4.57
CA HIS A 141 -16.98 -5.05 5.86
C HIS A 141 -16.79 -6.19 6.89
N GLU A 142 -17.47 -7.33 6.73
CA GLU A 142 -17.33 -8.52 7.58
C GLU A 142 -16.26 -9.49 7.05
N HIS A 143 -15.71 -9.25 5.85
CA HIS A 143 -14.70 -10.13 5.29
C HIS A 143 -13.48 -10.23 6.21
N PRO A 144 -12.93 -11.43 6.52
CA PRO A 144 -11.86 -11.62 7.52
C PRO A 144 -10.61 -10.76 7.31
N LEU A 145 -10.31 -10.41 6.05
CA LEU A 145 -9.18 -9.53 5.70
C LEU A 145 -9.44 -8.04 5.97
N LEU A 146 -10.70 -7.63 6.07
CA LEU A 146 -11.10 -6.23 6.12
C LEU A 146 -11.74 -5.84 7.46
N ALA A 147 -12.47 -6.74 8.10
CA ALA A 147 -13.24 -6.49 9.33
C ALA A 147 -12.40 -5.95 10.50
N GLY A 148 -11.14 -6.38 10.60
CA GLY A 148 -10.25 -5.97 11.69
C GLY A 148 -9.36 -4.77 11.37
N LEU A 149 -9.51 -4.12 10.20
CA LEU A 149 -8.66 -3.01 9.80
C LEU A 149 -9.03 -1.71 10.53
N GLY A 150 -8.01 -1.05 11.06
CA GLY A 150 -8.12 0.22 11.78
C GLY A 150 -8.38 1.43 10.88
N ILE A 151 -8.02 2.60 11.37
CA ILE A 151 -8.28 3.90 10.72
C ILE A 151 -7.44 4.03 9.44
N GLU A 152 -8.08 4.51 8.36
CA GLU A 152 -7.38 4.91 7.12
C GLU A 152 -6.65 6.24 7.33
N PRO A 153 -5.35 6.34 7.03
CA PRO A 153 -4.60 7.57 7.20
C PRO A 153 -4.84 8.62 6.10
N THR A 154 -5.55 8.27 5.04
CA THR A 154 -5.84 9.16 3.90
C THR A 154 -7.07 10.05 4.11
N GLY A 155 -7.84 9.81 5.15
CA GLY A 155 -9.05 10.58 5.48
C GLY A 155 -8.86 11.47 6.70
N ASN A 156 -9.95 12.13 7.12
CA ASN A 156 -9.99 13.00 8.29
C ASN A 156 -10.14 12.25 9.62
N ALA A 157 -10.39 10.93 9.59
CA ALA A 157 -10.60 10.12 10.78
C ALA A 157 -9.33 9.93 11.63
N LEU A 158 -8.14 10.06 11.02
CA LEU A 158 -6.87 10.00 11.74
C LEU A 158 -6.45 11.39 12.21
N ASP A 159 -6.79 11.73 13.42
CA ASP A 159 -6.40 12.98 14.09
C ASP A 159 -5.70 12.73 15.43
N GLY A 160 -5.38 13.81 16.15
CA GLY A 160 -4.73 13.72 17.46
C GLY A 160 -5.59 13.01 18.51
N THR A 161 -6.90 13.14 18.43
CA THR A 161 -7.87 12.50 19.34
C THR A 161 -7.93 11.00 19.09
N ALA A 162 -8.03 10.58 17.84
CA ALA A 162 -8.03 9.20 17.45
C ALA A 162 -6.72 8.49 17.86
N LEU A 163 -5.55 9.11 17.59
CA LEU A 163 -4.27 8.55 18.04
C LEU A 163 -4.16 8.48 19.56
N ASN A 164 -4.68 9.49 20.26
CA ASN A 164 -4.68 9.49 21.72
C ASN A 164 -5.50 8.30 22.27
N ALA A 165 -6.71 8.10 21.75
CA ALA A 165 -7.57 6.99 22.14
C ALA A 165 -6.91 5.62 21.84
N LEU A 166 -6.27 5.49 20.67
CA LEU A 166 -5.56 4.25 20.29
C LEU A 166 -4.36 3.94 21.17
N PHE A 167 -3.66 4.95 21.71
CA PHE A 167 -2.36 4.76 22.36
C PHE A 167 -2.36 4.99 23.87
N ALA A 168 -3.39 5.60 24.44
CA ALA A 168 -3.48 5.82 25.88
C ALA A 168 -3.25 4.51 26.67
N GLY A 169 -2.30 4.52 27.60
CA GLY A 169 -1.96 3.35 28.41
C GLY A 169 -1.19 2.23 27.69
N ARG A 170 -0.95 2.30 26.38
CA ARG A 170 -0.21 1.23 25.66
C ARG A 170 1.28 1.25 25.99
N ARG A 171 1.80 0.08 26.44
CA ARG A 171 3.22 -0.13 26.75
C ARG A 171 4.07 -0.52 25.53
N ALA A 172 3.44 -0.99 24.44
CA ALA A 172 4.14 -1.39 23.23
C ALA A 172 5.01 -0.25 22.67
N PRO A 173 6.15 -0.53 22.03
CA PRO A 173 6.94 0.47 21.34
C PRO A 173 6.08 1.22 20.31
N LEU A 174 6.25 2.54 20.21
CA LEU A 174 5.44 3.42 19.36
C LEU A 174 5.43 2.94 17.90
N LYS A 175 6.59 2.57 17.38
CA LYS A 175 6.69 2.01 16.01
C LYS A 175 5.85 0.74 15.86
N ALA A 176 5.91 -0.17 16.80
CA ALA A 176 5.15 -1.42 16.74
C ALA A 176 3.63 -1.17 16.79
N ALA A 177 3.20 -0.20 17.62
CA ALA A 177 1.81 0.20 17.70
C ALA A 177 1.29 0.83 16.39
N LEU A 178 2.14 1.61 15.69
CA LEU A 178 1.81 2.20 14.38
C LEU A 178 1.76 1.17 13.25
N LEU A 179 2.52 0.08 13.35
CA LEU A 179 2.52 -1.01 12.36
C LEU A 179 1.33 -1.98 12.53
N ASP A 180 0.61 -1.91 13.65
CA ASP A 180 -0.60 -2.71 13.87
C ASP A 180 -1.72 -2.24 12.94
N GLN A 181 -2.03 -3.05 11.93
CA GLN A 181 -3.04 -2.72 10.93
C GLN A 181 -4.45 -2.59 11.52
N ARG A 182 -4.68 -3.09 12.74
CA ARG A 182 -5.93 -2.91 13.49
C ARG A 182 -6.03 -1.53 14.13
N ALA A 183 -4.89 -0.84 14.30
CA ALA A 183 -4.87 0.54 14.79
C ALA A 183 -4.92 1.52 13.62
N ILE A 184 -3.97 1.43 12.69
CA ILE A 184 -3.88 2.28 11.50
C ILE A 184 -3.66 1.39 10.28
N ALA A 185 -4.63 1.38 9.38
CA ALA A 185 -4.59 0.56 8.20
C ALA A 185 -3.64 1.11 7.14
N GLY A 186 -2.87 0.25 6.50
CA GLY A 186 -2.04 0.60 5.34
C GLY A 186 -0.62 1.09 5.65
N LEU A 187 -0.32 1.52 6.87
CA LEU A 187 1.03 1.89 7.24
C LEU A 187 1.98 0.69 7.25
N GLY A 188 3.21 0.91 6.82
CA GLY A 188 4.27 -0.08 6.88
C GLY A 188 5.59 0.53 7.35
N ASN A 189 6.68 -0.20 7.16
CA ASN A 189 7.97 0.11 7.76
C ASN A 189 8.59 1.42 7.25
N ILE A 190 8.35 1.75 5.98
CA ILE A 190 8.86 2.97 5.35
C ILE A 190 8.17 4.18 5.96
N TYR A 191 6.87 4.24 5.80
CA TYR A 191 6.10 5.44 6.14
C TYR A 191 5.96 5.67 7.63
N VAL A 192 6.01 4.61 8.46
CA VAL A 192 6.11 4.77 9.92
C VAL A 192 7.44 5.42 10.32
N SER A 193 8.57 5.02 9.71
CA SER A 193 9.87 5.63 10.02
C SER A 193 9.91 7.10 9.63
N GLU A 194 9.43 7.43 8.42
CA GLU A 194 9.35 8.80 7.92
C GLU A 194 8.40 9.68 8.74
N ALA A 195 7.22 9.17 9.11
CA ALA A 195 6.26 9.89 9.94
C ALA A 195 6.80 10.18 11.35
N LEU A 196 7.48 9.22 11.95
CA LEU A 196 8.13 9.40 13.26
C LEU A 196 9.24 10.45 13.20
N TRP A 197 10.03 10.48 12.12
CA TRP A 197 11.05 11.50 11.94
C TRP A 197 10.40 12.88 11.75
N ARG A 198 9.39 13.03 10.90
CA ARG A 198 8.65 14.30 10.74
C ARG A 198 8.10 14.80 12.06
N ALA A 199 7.52 13.90 12.85
CA ALA A 199 6.97 14.24 14.17
C ALA A 199 8.02 14.48 15.26
N GLY A 200 9.30 14.20 15.02
CA GLY A 200 10.37 14.32 16.03
C GLY A 200 10.20 13.34 17.19
N LEU A 201 9.62 12.16 16.93
CA LEU A 201 9.33 11.15 17.95
C LEU A 201 10.22 9.92 17.77
N SER A 202 10.84 9.49 18.87
CA SER A 202 11.67 8.30 18.86
C SER A 202 10.82 7.04 18.66
N PRO A 203 11.21 6.12 17.74
CA PRO A 203 10.53 4.84 17.55
C PRO A 203 10.63 3.92 18.78
N ARG A 204 11.54 4.19 19.70
CA ARG A 204 11.82 3.41 20.91
C ARG A 204 10.87 3.74 22.06
N ARG A 205 10.18 4.88 22.01
CA ARG A 205 9.18 5.28 23.02
C ARG A 205 8.07 4.26 23.12
N SER A 206 7.44 4.14 24.30
CA SER A 206 6.15 3.47 24.40
C SER A 206 5.06 4.32 23.75
N ALA A 207 4.07 3.67 23.11
CA ALA A 207 2.97 4.37 22.47
C ALA A 207 2.19 5.26 23.47
N GLY A 208 1.97 4.77 24.69
CA GLY A 208 1.29 5.53 25.74
C GLY A 208 2.04 6.79 26.19
N SER A 209 3.36 6.89 25.95
CA SER A 209 4.13 8.08 26.36
C SER A 209 3.83 9.34 25.56
N ILE A 210 3.16 9.22 24.41
CA ILE A 210 2.74 10.35 23.59
C ILE A 210 1.26 10.71 23.79
N ALA A 211 0.50 9.83 24.45
CA ALA A 211 -0.94 9.97 24.68
C ALA A 211 -1.23 10.34 26.15
N SER A 212 -2.49 10.68 26.41
CA SER A 212 -2.98 11.06 27.74
C SER A 212 -4.20 10.21 28.09
N THR A 213 -4.29 9.78 29.34
CA THR A 213 -5.50 9.10 29.88
C THR A 213 -6.55 10.10 30.39
N VAL A 214 -6.20 11.38 30.45
CA VAL A 214 -7.07 12.44 31.00
C VAL A 214 -7.52 13.42 29.92
N LYS A 215 -6.61 13.76 28.99
CA LYS A 215 -6.90 14.72 27.90
C LYS A 215 -7.33 13.97 26.63
N PRO A 216 -8.24 14.54 25.81
CA PRO A 216 -8.66 13.89 24.56
C PRO A 216 -7.53 13.79 23.52
N PHE A 217 -6.53 14.66 23.58
CA PHE A 217 -5.34 14.64 22.72
C PHE A 217 -4.15 15.33 23.40
N THR A 218 -2.97 15.14 22.83
CA THR A 218 -1.73 15.83 23.20
C THR A 218 -1.11 16.51 21.98
N ALA A 219 -0.22 17.48 22.18
CA ALA A 219 0.55 18.07 21.07
C ALA A 219 1.35 17.02 20.29
N ARG A 220 1.79 15.92 20.95
CA ARG A 220 2.51 14.82 20.31
C ARG A 220 1.60 13.98 19.43
N THR A 221 0.39 13.63 19.89
CA THR A 221 -0.57 12.86 19.08
C THR A 221 -1.06 13.66 17.90
N THR A 222 -1.32 14.95 18.05
CA THR A 222 -1.71 15.83 16.93
C THR A 222 -0.59 15.93 15.89
N ARG A 223 0.65 16.22 16.33
CA ARG A 223 1.80 16.31 15.41
C ARG A 223 2.06 15.00 14.67
N LEU A 224 1.93 13.85 15.34
CA LEU A 224 2.11 12.55 14.70
C LEU A 224 1.00 12.24 13.70
N ALA A 225 -0.26 12.54 14.01
CA ALA A 225 -1.38 12.36 13.08
C ALA A 225 -1.17 13.18 11.79
N THR A 226 -0.78 14.46 11.95
CA THR A 226 -0.43 15.31 10.81
C THR A 226 0.73 14.72 10.02
N ALA A 227 1.83 14.34 10.67
CA ALA A 227 3.00 13.77 10.00
C ALA A 227 2.68 12.48 9.23
N ILE A 228 1.78 11.63 9.75
CA ILE A 228 1.33 10.42 9.04
C ILE A 228 0.55 10.80 7.78
N ARG A 229 -0.41 11.71 7.86
CA ARG A 229 -1.19 12.14 6.69
C ARG A 229 -0.32 12.79 5.63
N ASP A 230 0.59 13.67 6.05
CA ASP A 230 1.47 14.38 5.14
C ASP A 230 2.43 13.44 4.41
N VAL A 231 3.06 12.50 5.12
CA VAL A 231 3.99 11.55 4.49
C VAL A 231 3.26 10.62 3.52
N ILE A 232 2.05 10.18 3.84
CA ILE A 232 1.23 9.35 2.96
C ILE A 232 0.77 10.15 1.74
N GLY A 233 0.31 11.40 1.94
CA GLY A 233 -0.08 12.28 0.85
C GLY A 233 1.06 12.57 -0.13
N ASP A 234 2.23 12.95 0.40
CA ASP A 234 3.44 13.19 -0.42
C ASP A 234 3.87 11.94 -1.18
N ALA A 235 3.80 10.77 -0.52
CA ALA A 235 4.15 9.51 -1.16
C ALA A 235 3.19 9.15 -2.30
N ILE A 236 1.88 9.34 -2.11
CA ILE A 236 0.88 9.12 -3.18
C ILE A 236 1.12 10.10 -4.33
N ALA A 237 1.39 11.38 -4.04
CA ALA A 237 1.65 12.40 -5.06
C ALA A 237 2.93 12.10 -5.86
N ALA A 238 3.95 11.50 -5.23
CA ALA A 238 5.19 11.07 -5.87
C ALA A 238 5.08 9.70 -6.58
N GLY A 239 3.90 9.08 -6.60
CA GLY A 239 3.70 7.77 -7.19
C GLY A 239 4.24 6.61 -6.34
N GLY A 240 4.35 6.77 -5.03
CA GLY A 240 4.93 5.76 -4.12
C GLY A 240 6.45 5.70 -4.16
N SER A 241 7.02 4.69 -3.50
CA SER A 241 8.45 4.40 -3.50
C SER A 241 8.76 3.20 -4.38
N SER A 242 9.69 3.34 -5.33
CA SER A 242 10.26 2.19 -6.04
C SER A 242 11.39 1.61 -5.18
N LEU A 243 11.07 0.59 -4.41
CA LEU A 243 12.06 -0.30 -3.85
C LEU A 243 12.29 -1.44 -4.84
N ARG A 244 13.44 -2.11 -4.75
CA ARG A 244 14.01 -3.09 -5.70
C ARG A 244 13.02 -4.03 -6.43
N ASP A 245 11.83 -4.20 -5.90
CA ASP A 245 10.86 -5.20 -6.36
C ASP A 245 9.50 -4.60 -6.82
N TYR A 246 9.33 -3.24 -6.85
CA TYR A 246 8.05 -2.62 -7.18
C TYR A 246 8.16 -1.62 -8.34
N VAL A 247 7.26 -1.74 -9.30
CA VAL A 247 7.10 -0.86 -10.48
C VAL A 247 5.60 -0.61 -10.66
N HIS A 248 5.23 0.59 -11.11
CA HIS A 248 3.84 0.95 -11.39
C HIS A 248 3.21 0.10 -12.50
N ALA A 249 1.88 0.12 -12.62
CA ALA A 249 1.14 -0.61 -13.65
C ALA A 249 1.51 -0.17 -15.08
N ASP A 250 1.91 1.07 -15.26
CA ASP A 250 2.41 1.65 -16.51
C ASP A 250 3.93 1.48 -16.72
N GLY A 251 4.59 0.75 -15.84
CA GLY A 251 6.05 0.53 -15.89
C GLY A 251 6.88 1.68 -15.33
N SER A 252 6.29 2.81 -14.93
CA SER A 252 7.00 3.93 -14.34
C SER A 252 7.50 3.60 -12.93
N LEU A 253 8.53 4.33 -12.49
CA LEU A 253 9.09 4.20 -11.14
C LEU A 253 8.50 5.28 -10.23
N GLY A 254 8.11 4.92 -9.01
CA GLY A 254 7.83 5.90 -7.99
C GLY A 254 9.11 6.66 -7.59
N TYR A 255 8.97 7.91 -7.18
CA TYR A 255 10.10 8.79 -6.87
C TYR A 255 10.26 9.08 -5.39
N PHE A 256 9.38 8.61 -4.53
CA PHE A 256 9.39 8.96 -3.11
C PHE A 256 10.64 8.49 -2.37
N GLN A 257 11.32 7.42 -2.82
CA GLN A 257 12.59 6.98 -2.24
C GLN A 257 13.69 8.05 -2.25
N HIS A 258 13.66 8.98 -3.19
CA HIS A 258 14.63 10.11 -3.24
C HIS A 258 14.34 11.17 -2.16
N SER A 259 13.12 11.14 -1.60
CA SER A 259 12.66 12.05 -0.54
C SER A 259 12.81 11.47 0.86
N PHE A 260 13.29 10.23 1.02
CA PHE A 260 13.45 9.62 2.34
C PHE A 260 14.35 10.47 3.24
N SER A 261 13.86 10.72 4.43
CA SER A 261 14.58 11.48 5.44
C SER A 261 15.43 10.60 6.36
N VAL A 262 14.96 9.40 6.65
CA VAL A 262 15.64 8.43 7.50
C VAL A 262 15.63 7.01 6.96
N TYR A 263 14.58 6.59 6.22
CA TYR A 263 14.47 5.21 5.78
C TYR A 263 15.60 4.86 4.82
N ASP A 264 16.28 3.71 5.09
CA ASP A 264 17.43 3.18 4.33
C ASP A 264 18.64 4.15 4.21
N ARG A 265 18.78 5.08 5.17
CA ARG A 265 19.85 6.09 5.20
C ARG A 265 20.75 5.96 6.43
N GLU A 266 21.02 4.71 6.85
CA GLU A 266 21.96 4.44 7.95
C GLU A 266 23.31 5.10 7.72
N CYS A 267 23.86 5.73 8.77
CA CYS A 267 25.12 6.49 8.76
C CYS A 267 25.12 7.79 7.94
N GLU A 268 24.02 8.16 7.31
CA GLU A 268 23.94 9.45 6.60
C GLU A 268 23.53 10.60 7.55
N PRO A 269 23.92 11.85 7.21
CA PRO A 269 23.49 13.03 7.97
C PRO A 269 21.97 13.15 8.00
N CYS A 270 21.43 13.56 9.17
CA CYS A 270 20.01 13.87 9.31
C CYS A 270 19.61 15.05 8.42
N ARG A 271 18.51 14.91 7.68
CA ARG A 271 18.01 15.97 6.79
C ARG A 271 17.26 17.09 7.50
N ARG A 272 17.06 17.01 8.82
CA ARG A 272 16.44 18.10 9.57
C ARG A 272 17.42 19.28 9.66
N PRO A 273 16.99 20.51 9.28
CA PRO A 273 17.82 21.69 9.43
C PRO A 273 18.37 21.81 10.87
N ASP A 274 19.63 22.21 10.99
CA ASP A 274 20.34 22.44 12.24
C ASP A 274 20.41 21.27 13.22
N CYS A 275 20.10 20.06 12.76
CA CYS A 275 20.13 18.86 13.63
C CYS A 275 21.57 18.40 13.94
N GLY A 276 22.47 18.39 12.95
CA GLY A 276 23.83 17.87 13.10
C GLY A 276 23.95 16.39 13.43
N GLY A 277 22.85 15.66 13.57
CA GLY A 277 22.82 14.24 13.92
C GLY A 277 22.98 13.34 12.71
N THR A 278 23.18 12.04 12.99
CA THR A 278 23.30 10.96 11.98
C THR A 278 22.16 9.98 12.14
N VAL A 279 21.70 9.40 11.02
CA VAL A 279 20.66 8.38 11.01
C VAL A 279 21.24 7.05 11.55
N SER A 280 20.59 6.52 12.56
CA SER A 280 20.91 5.23 13.15
C SER A 280 19.93 4.15 12.70
N ARG A 281 20.40 2.92 12.69
CA ARG A 281 19.57 1.74 12.45
C ARG A 281 19.57 0.81 13.66
N ILE A 282 18.39 0.35 14.04
CA ILE A 282 18.20 -0.72 15.01
C ILE A 282 17.21 -1.75 14.47
N VAL A 283 17.11 -2.91 15.10
CA VAL A 283 16.11 -3.92 14.79
C VAL A 283 15.02 -3.89 15.86
N GLN A 284 13.77 -3.70 15.46
CA GLN A 284 12.60 -3.78 16.33
C GLN A 284 11.56 -4.73 15.69
N SER A 285 11.12 -5.73 16.45
CA SER A 285 10.13 -6.72 16.00
C SER A 285 10.51 -7.37 14.65
N GLY A 286 11.79 -7.72 14.46
CA GLY A 286 12.31 -8.36 13.26
C GLY A 286 12.46 -7.45 12.04
N ARG A 287 12.28 -6.12 12.19
CA ARG A 287 12.38 -5.15 11.09
C ARG A 287 13.39 -4.05 11.39
N SER A 288 14.12 -3.61 10.36
CA SER A 288 14.99 -2.44 10.46
C SER A 288 14.18 -1.19 10.79
N THR A 289 14.69 -0.39 11.70
CA THR A 289 14.13 0.89 12.14
C THR A 289 15.21 1.95 11.98
N PHE A 290 14.93 2.94 11.15
CA PHE A 290 15.83 4.05 10.87
C PHE A 290 15.32 5.29 11.57
N PHE A 291 16.20 6.02 12.26
CA PHE A 291 15.83 7.23 12.99
C PHE A 291 17.06 8.06 13.33
N CYS A 292 16.89 9.35 13.60
CA CYS A 292 17.94 10.21 14.12
C CYS A 292 17.76 10.39 15.63
N SER A 293 18.73 9.90 16.42
CA SER A 293 18.68 10.00 17.87
C SER A 293 18.87 11.44 18.40
N ALA A 294 19.43 12.33 17.58
CA ALA A 294 19.64 13.73 17.97
C ALA A 294 18.36 14.56 17.94
N CYS A 295 17.39 14.27 17.05
CA CYS A 295 16.17 15.08 16.93
C CYS A 295 14.86 14.31 17.13
N GLN A 296 14.90 13.00 17.37
CA GLN A 296 13.72 12.19 17.68
C GLN A 296 13.79 11.74 19.15
N HIS A 297 12.94 12.31 19.99
CA HIS A 297 12.91 12.10 21.44
C HIS A 297 11.68 11.38 21.93
#